data_fa517a85a328e05e84af975493ea321c
#
_entry.id   fa517a85a328e05e84af975493ea321c
#
_cell.length_a   1.000
_cell.length_b   1.000
_cell.length_c   1.000
_cell.angle_alpha   90.00
_cell.angle_beta   90.00
_cell.angle_gamma   90.00
#
_symmetry.space_group_name_H-M   'P 1'
#
loop_
_entity.id
_entity.type
_entity.pdbx_description
1 polymer ?
#
loop_
_entity_poly.entity_id
_entity_poly.type
_entity_poly.pdbx_seq_one_letter_code
_entity_poly.pdbx_strand_id
1 'polypeptide(L)'
;MTSEIKVDTISEQTSANGVTIDGLTIKDGNIIGDVALAGTTPTFTIGDAGAEDAALIFDGNAQDFYIALDDSADDLIIGLGAAVGTTPMLSF
;
A
#
# COMPACT_ATOMS: atom_id res chain seq x y z
N MET A 1 -6.50 -29.39 -17.57
CA MET A 1 -7.02 -28.14 -18.19
C MET A 1 -7.13 -27.07 -17.15
N THR A 2 -6.65 -25.89 -17.45
CA THR A 2 -6.75 -24.73 -16.56
C THR A 2 -7.95 -23.89 -16.96
N SER A 3 -8.81 -23.57 -16.00
CA SER A 3 -9.93 -22.65 -16.21
C SER A 3 -9.51 -21.25 -15.84
N GLU A 4 -9.84 -20.27 -16.67
CA GLU A 4 -9.48 -18.89 -16.41
C GLU A 4 -10.55 -17.92 -16.89
N ILE A 5 -10.59 -16.75 -16.26
CA ILE A 5 -11.45 -15.64 -16.66
C ILE A 5 -10.52 -14.54 -17.18
N LYS A 6 -10.70 -14.15 -18.43
CA LYS A 6 -9.88 -13.11 -19.06
C LYS A 6 -10.73 -11.87 -19.30
N VAL A 7 -10.55 -10.86 -18.48
CA VAL A 7 -11.29 -9.60 -18.58
C VAL A 7 -10.34 -8.45 -18.28
N ASP A 8 -10.61 -7.28 -18.85
CA ASP A 8 -9.80 -6.09 -18.59
C ASP A 8 -10.21 -5.41 -17.27
N THR A 9 -11.49 -5.52 -16.91
CA THR A 9 -12.03 -4.85 -15.73
C THR A 9 -12.97 -5.77 -15.00
N ILE A 10 -12.83 -5.84 -13.67
CA ILE A 10 -13.77 -6.50 -12.79
C ILE A 10 -14.37 -5.45 -11.88
N SER A 11 -15.70 -5.27 -11.96
CA SER A 11 -16.41 -4.30 -11.15
C SER A 11 -17.43 -5.00 -10.26
N GLU A 12 -17.76 -4.38 -9.13
CA GLU A 12 -18.79 -4.91 -8.25
C GLU A 12 -20.15 -4.96 -8.95
N GLN A 13 -20.89 -6.02 -8.70
CA GLN A 13 -22.25 -6.16 -9.23
C GLN A 13 -23.22 -5.30 -8.43
N THR A 14 -23.10 -5.35 -7.11
CA THR A 14 -23.94 -4.57 -6.21
C THR A 14 -23.14 -3.39 -5.67
N SER A 15 -23.67 -2.19 -5.83
CA SER A 15 -22.99 -0.96 -5.42
C SER A 15 -22.53 -1.05 -3.96
N ALA A 16 -21.31 -0.60 -3.71
CA ALA A 16 -20.67 -0.52 -2.39
C ALA A 16 -20.29 -1.87 -1.75
N ASN A 17 -20.42 -3.00 -2.46
CA ASN A 17 -20.01 -4.30 -1.92
C ASN A 17 -18.55 -4.65 -2.22
N GLY A 18 -17.98 -4.11 -3.30
CA GLY A 18 -16.65 -4.49 -3.75
C GLY A 18 -16.63 -5.84 -4.46
N VAL A 19 -15.43 -6.31 -4.77
CA VAL A 19 -15.19 -7.62 -5.38
C VAL A 19 -14.37 -8.46 -4.41
N THR A 20 -14.84 -9.66 -4.11
CA THR A 20 -14.12 -10.59 -3.22
C THR A 20 -13.54 -11.74 -4.04
N ILE A 21 -12.23 -11.95 -3.91
CA ILE A 21 -11.52 -13.05 -4.53
C ILE A 21 -10.88 -13.87 -3.43
N ASP A 22 -11.35 -15.09 -3.26
CA ASP A 22 -10.85 -16.05 -2.27
C ASP A 22 -10.67 -15.44 -0.87
N GLY A 23 -11.66 -14.65 -0.45
CA GLY A 23 -11.67 -14.04 0.87
C GLY A 23 -11.04 -12.65 0.96
N LEU A 24 -10.45 -12.16 -0.13
CA LEU A 24 -9.88 -10.82 -0.17
C LEU A 24 -10.84 -9.89 -0.92
N THR A 25 -11.29 -8.83 -0.24
CA THR A 25 -12.23 -7.88 -0.82
C THR A 25 -11.49 -6.63 -1.28
N ILE A 26 -11.75 -6.24 -2.54
CA ILE A 26 -11.25 -5.01 -3.13
C ILE A 26 -12.46 -4.11 -3.37
N LYS A 27 -12.43 -2.91 -2.79
CA LYS A 27 -13.56 -2.00 -2.83
C LYS A 27 -13.07 -0.56 -2.84
N ASP A 28 -13.58 0.25 -3.75
CA ASP A 28 -13.28 1.67 -3.85
C ASP A 28 -11.77 1.97 -3.88
N GLY A 29 -11.00 1.11 -4.55
CA GLY A 29 -9.56 1.26 -4.65
C GLY A 29 -8.78 0.79 -3.43
N ASN A 30 -9.46 0.17 -2.44
CA ASN A 30 -8.83 -0.29 -1.22
C ASN A 30 -8.91 -1.81 -1.10
N ILE A 31 -7.96 -2.37 -0.37
CA ILE A 31 -8.02 -3.74 0.10
C ILE A 31 -8.67 -3.70 1.48
N ILE A 32 -9.79 -4.41 1.64
CA ILE A 32 -10.55 -4.43 2.89
C ILE A 32 -10.17 -5.67 3.68
N GLY A 33 -9.62 -5.46 4.87
CA GLY A 33 -9.22 -6.53 5.76
C GLY A 33 -7.71 -6.65 5.89
N ASP A 34 -7.25 -7.83 6.29
CA ASP A 34 -5.84 -8.12 6.50
C ASP A 34 -5.21 -8.68 5.24
N VAL A 35 -3.96 -8.32 5.00
CA VAL A 35 -3.18 -8.87 3.90
C VAL A 35 -1.93 -9.50 4.46
N ALA A 36 -1.68 -10.75 4.11
CA ALA A 36 -0.45 -11.45 4.47
C ALA A 36 0.30 -11.80 3.20
N LEU A 37 1.55 -11.43 3.14
CA LEU A 37 2.44 -11.86 2.06
C LEU A 37 3.09 -13.17 2.48
N ALA A 38 2.89 -14.21 1.71
CA ALA A 38 3.39 -15.54 2.02
C ALA A 38 4.20 -16.08 0.85
N GLY A 39 5.12 -16.98 1.14
CA GLY A 39 5.98 -17.59 0.13
C GLY A 39 7.34 -17.89 0.71
N THR A 40 8.28 -18.25 -0.14
CA THR A 40 9.63 -18.62 0.30
C THR A 40 10.42 -17.40 0.77
N THR A 41 10.30 -16.29 0.06
CA THR A 41 10.95 -15.03 0.45
C THR A 41 9.93 -13.91 0.21
N PRO A 42 8.96 -13.74 1.12
CA PRO A 42 7.93 -12.72 0.90
C PRO A 42 8.52 -11.32 0.95
N THR A 43 8.16 -10.51 -0.02
CA THR A 43 8.69 -9.16 -0.19
C THR A 43 7.56 -8.19 -0.52
N PHE A 44 7.53 -7.06 0.15
CA PHE A 44 6.63 -5.95 -0.19
C PHE A 44 7.47 -4.84 -0.81
N THR A 45 7.27 -4.59 -2.10
CA THR A 45 8.02 -3.55 -2.81
C THR A 45 7.14 -2.33 -3.02
N ILE A 46 7.60 -1.18 -2.53
CA ILE A 46 6.93 0.10 -2.72
C ILE A 46 7.87 0.95 -3.57
N GLY A 47 7.43 1.30 -4.77
CA GLY A 47 8.22 2.09 -5.71
C GLY A 47 8.63 1.30 -6.94
N ASP A 48 9.19 2.00 -7.91
CA ASP A 48 9.56 1.44 -9.21
C ASP A 48 10.97 1.88 -9.66
N ALA A 49 11.82 2.24 -8.71
CA ALA A 49 13.18 2.75 -8.94
C ALA A 49 13.22 4.13 -9.59
N GLY A 50 12.10 4.84 -9.61
CA GLY A 50 12.05 6.21 -10.10
C GLY A 50 12.63 7.21 -9.09
N ALA A 51 12.89 8.43 -9.55
CA ALA A 51 13.40 9.51 -8.70
C ALA A 51 12.23 10.15 -7.95
N GLU A 52 11.67 9.42 -6.99
CA GLU A 52 10.49 9.84 -6.25
C GLU A 52 10.48 9.23 -4.85
N ASP A 53 9.75 9.88 -3.95
CA ASP A 53 9.56 9.35 -2.61
C ASP A 53 8.67 8.12 -2.64
N ALA A 54 8.89 7.21 -1.70
CA ALA A 54 8.04 6.05 -1.50
C ALA A 54 7.73 5.94 -0.01
N ALA A 55 6.48 5.65 0.33
CA ALA A 55 6.05 5.73 1.71
C ALA A 55 5.08 4.65 2.11
N LEU A 56 5.20 4.22 3.37
CA LEU A 56 4.20 3.46 4.09
C LEU A 56 3.59 4.40 5.12
N ILE A 57 2.29 4.66 5.01
CA ILE A 57 1.57 5.60 5.87
C ILE A 57 0.69 4.81 6.83
N PHE A 58 0.83 5.11 8.13
CA PHE A 58 -0.10 4.63 9.15
C PHE A 58 -1.09 5.74 9.40
N ASP A 59 -2.26 5.61 8.79
CA ASP A 59 -3.32 6.63 8.78
C ASP A 59 -4.17 6.47 10.03
N GLY A 60 -3.81 7.17 11.08
CA GLY A 60 -4.48 7.09 12.38
C GLY A 60 -5.55 8.14 12.54
N ASN A 61 -6.38 7.97 13.56
CA ASN A 61 -7.43 8.94 13.87
C ASN A 61 -6.87 10.22 14.49
N ALA A 62 -5.97 10.08 15.47
CA ALA A 62 -5.41 11.23 16.18
C ALA A 62 -4.11 11.70 15.57
N GLN A 63 -3.31 10.80 15.01
CA GLN A 63 -1.98 11.11 14.52
C GLN A 63 -1.61 10.10 13.44
N ASP A 64 -1.08 10.60 12.34
CA ASP A 64 -0.48 9.77 11.30
C ASP A 64 1.02 9.60 11.56
N PHE A 65 1.55 8.47 11.13
CA PHE A 65 2.98 8.18 11.11
C PHE A 65 3.36 7.64 9.75
N TYR A 66 4.63 7.77 9.40
CA TYR A 66 5.12 7.19 8.14
C TYR A 66 6.50 6.57 8.32
N ILE A 67 6.79 5.58 7.47
CA ILE A 67 8.13 5.07 7.20
C ILE A 67 8.34 5.28 5.72
N ALA A 68 9.39 6.02 5.33
CA ALA A 68 9.48 6.46 3.95
C ALA A 68 10.92 6.61 3.47
N LEU A 69 11.06 6.48 2.14
CA LEU A 69 12.26 6.91 1.43
C LEU A 69 12.04 8.36 1.01
N ASP A 70 12.94 9.25 1.43
CA ASP A 70 13.00 10.62 0.94
C ASP A 70 14.05 10.63 -0.18
N ASP A 71 13.60 10.64 -1.42
CA ASP A 71 14.49 10.52 -2.58
C ASP A 71 15.45 11.70 -2.69
N SER A 72 14.98 12.91 -2.41
CA SER A 72 15.81 14.10 -2.54
C SER A 72 16.96 14.15 -1.53
N ALA A 73 16.75 13.57 -0.34
CA ALA A 73 17.79 13.49 0.70
C ALA A 73 18.52 12.15 0.69
N ASP A 74 17.99 11.17 -0.07
CA ASP A 74 18.54 9.82 -0.13
C ASP A 74 18.55 9.14 1.24
N ASP A 75 17.50 9.40 2.02
CA ASP A 75 17.35 8.92 3.40
C ASP A 75 16.13 8.05 3.58
N LEU A 76 16.25 7.06 4.47
CA LEU A 76 15.08 6.40 5.04
C LEU A 76 14.69 7.14 6.30
N ILE A 77 13.44 7.59 6.40
CA ILE A 77 12.97 8.39 7.53
C ILE A 77 11.71 7.79 8.15
N ILE A 78 11.56 8.03 9.45
CA ILE A 78 10.36 7.69 10.21
C ILE A 78 9.89 9.00 10.84
N GLY A 79 8.64 9.36 10.63
CA GLY A 79 8.17 10.65 11.10
C GLY A 79 6.69 10.72 11.39
N LEU A 80 6.26 11.88 11.85
CA LEU A 80 4.88 12.21 12.12
C LEU A 80 4.25 12.88 10.90
N GLY A 81 3.01 12.54 10.62
CA GLY A 81 2.25 13.12 9.53
C GLY A 81 2.04 12.15 8.39
N ALA A 82 1.37 12.61 7.34
CA ALA A 82 1.01 11.80 6.18
C ALA A 82 1.84 12.14 4.94
N ALA A 83 2.78 13.07 5.04
CA ALA A 83 3.62 13.50 3.93
C ALA A 83 5.08 13.31 4.26
N VAL A 84 5.82 12.71 3.34
CA VAL A 84 7.26 12.46 3.49
C VAL A 84 7.99 13.78 3.75
N GLY A 85 8.87 13.77 4.74
CA GLY A 85 9.63 14.94 5.13
C GLY A 85 8.97 15.83 6.19
N THR A 86 7.71 15.60 6.52
CA THR A 86 7.01 16.32 7.57
C THR A 86 7.44 15.77 8.93
N THR A 87 7.95 16.65 9.80
CA THR A 87 8.32 16.29 11.17
C THR A 87 9.06 14.95 11.28
N PRO A 88 10.22 14.79 10.62
CA PRO A 88 10.98 13.54 10.76
C PRO A 88 11.51 13.40 12.19
N MET A 89 11.42 12.18 12.71
CA MET A 89 11.87 11.85 14.05
C MET A 89 13.14 11.01 14.01
N LEU A 90 13.34 10.25 12.94
CA LEU A 90 14.48 9.37 12.76
C LEU A 90 14.85 9.37 11.28
N SER A 91 16.13 9.49 11.00
CA SER A 91 16.64 9.57 9.63
C SER A 91 17.88 8.69 9.48
N PHE A 92 17.94 7.95 8.38
CA PHE A 92 19.07 7.09 8.06
C PHE A 92 19.67 7.42 6.72
#